data_d1b54ea4980502896cb2061bf374c9c4
#
_entry.id   d1b54ea4980502896cb2061bf374c9c4
#
_cell.length_a   1.000
_cell.length_b   1.000
_cell.length_c   1.000
_cell.angle_alpha   90.00
_cell.angle_beta   90.00
_cell.angle_gamma   90.00
#
_symmetry.space_group_name_H-M   'P 1'
#
loop_
_entity.id
_entity.type
_entity.pdbx_description
1 polymer ?
#
loop_
_entity_poly.entity_id
_entity_poly.type
_entity_poly.pdbx_seq_one_letter_code
_entity_poly.pdbx_strand_id
1 'polypeptide(L)'
;MKELLIVAKSLGGGGSEVALIELINALPEELYNITLVLLDSDNEYAYRLKKNVNIVQLTFNSYFAKSLVSMYAFPAKVLKKLSVNYFISYYDFIANCVTNVFEKTYDIAIDFYGYGSFVTAFLATKIQAKKKATWLHDEKPYWMKSVQKYLGKYDKIYGVSQAVVDAFCREYPHFKDKAAVFYNVIDIEEIKRKSEQDEVIPFQDNFNIVTVGRLTEQKGYDIAIKAASILKKRKINFAWYGIGGGRDEKKLKKLVEKCCLENQFVFLGRKKNPYPYMKHCNLYVQPSRHEGYVITLVEARALCLPILSSDIPSAREQIQDGVNGYVADLSAEALADKIEYLYNNPSQMEKTVEYLKEHPIDFSTELLKLENI
;
A
#
# COMPACT_ATOMS: atom_id res chain seq x y z
N MET A 1 4.47 -30.01 -2.22
CA MET A 1 4.50 -28.55 -2.46
C MET A 1 3.31 -28.18 -3.31
N LYS A 2 2.59 -27.12 -2.96
CA LYS A 2 1.49 -26.55 -3.77
C LYS A 2 2.08 -25.66 -4.86
N GLU A 3 1.55 -25.77 -6.08
CA GLU A 3 1.90 -24.91 -7.19
C GLU A 3 1.13 -23.59 -7.08
N LEU A 4 1.84 -22.51 -6.78
CA LEU A 4 1.27 -21.16 -6.60
C LEU A 4 1.70 -20.25 -7.76
N LEU A 5 0.73 -19.72 -8.51
CA LEU A 5 0.99 -18.69 -9.51
C LEU A 5 0.49 -17.34 -8.99
N ILE A 6 1.32 -16.33 -9.06
CA ILE A 6 0.94 -14.95 -8.73
C ILE A 6 1.17 -14.08 -9.96
N VAL A 7 0.16 -13.30 -10.34
CA VAL A 7 0.29 -12.32 -11.42
C VAL A 7 0.27 -10.92 -10.82
N ALA A 8 1.27 -10.13 -11.18
CA ALA A 8 1.41 -8.74 -10.74
C ALA A 8 1.79 -7.82 -11.91
N LYS A 9 1.73 -6.52 -11.68
CA LYS A 9 2.13 -5.56 -12.70
C LYS A 9 3.64 -5.57 -12.89
N SER A 10 4.38 -5.35 -11.81
CA SER A 10 5.84 -5.21 -11.80
C SER A 10 6.36 -5.40 -10.38
N LEU A 11 7.67 -5.22 -10.18
CA LEU A 11 8.31 -5.04 -8.88
C LEU A 11 8.94 -3.64 -8.76
N GLY A 12 8.30 -2.65 -9.37
CA GLY A 12 8.84 -1.29 -9.56
C GLY A 12 8.68 -0.32 -8.38
N GLY A 13 8.25 -0.77 -7.19
CA GLY A 13 8.37 0.04 -5.97
C GLY A 13 7.19 0.90 -5.57
N GLY A 14 5.98 0.39 -5.67
CA GLY A 14 4.80 0.92 -4.98
C GLY A 14 4.49 0.19 -3.68
N GLY A 15 3.46 0.62 -2.96
CA GLY A 15 3.01 -0.06 -1.74
C GLY A 15 2.50 -1.49 -1.99
N SER A 16 1.79 -1.71 -3.10
CA SER A 16 1.31 -3.03 -3.51
C SER A 16 2.45 -3.98 -3.86
N GLU A 17 3.50 -3.47 -4.51
CA GLU A 17 4.68 -4.27 -4.87
C GLU A 17 5.49 -4.66 -3.63
N VAL A 18 5.61 -3.76 -2.65
CA VAL A 18 6.21 -4.08 -1.35
C VAL A 18 5.38 -5.16 -0.65
N ALA A 19 4.06 -5.00 -0.57
CA ALA A 19 3.17 -5.99 0.05
C ALA A 19 3.26 -7.36 -0.64
N LEU A 20 3.40 -7.40 -1.98
CA LEU A 20 3.60 -8.63 -2.73
C LEU A 20 4.90 -9.34 -2.33
N ILE A 21 6.00 -8.59 -2.28
CA ILE A 21 7.31 -9.14 -1.92
C ILE A 21 7.29 -9.68 -0.47
N GLU A 22 6.71 -8.92 0.45
CA GLU A 22 6.59 -9.35 1.85
C GLU A 22 5.71 -10.61 1.98
N LEU A 23 4.59 -10.68 1.24
CA LEU A 23 3.76 -11.89 1.17
C LEU A 23 4.56 -13.09 0.66
N ILE A 24 5.27 -12.95 -0.47
CA ILE A 24 6.09 -14.03 -1.04
C ILE A 24 7.15 -14.48 -0.03
N ASN A 25 7.85 -13.53 0.61
CA ASN A 25 8.89 -13.83 1.58
C ASN A 25 8.35 -14.52 2.84
N ALA A 26 7.11 -14.25 3.24
CA ALA A 26 6.46 -14.85 4.40
C ALA A 26 5.96 -16.29 4.14
N LEU A 27 5.72 -16.69 2.88
CA LEU A 27 5.24 -18.04 2.57
C LEU A 27 6.30 -19.10 2.88
N PRO A 28 5.97 -20.26 3.49
CA PRO A 28 6.92 -21.37 3.72
C PRO A 28 7.43 -21.97 2.39
N GLU A 29 8.74 -22.03 2.21
CA GLU A 29 9.35 -22.55 0.97
C GLU A 29 9.05 -24.02 0.73
N GLU A 30 8.94 -24.79 1.80
CA GLU A 30 8.61 -26.22 1.77
C GLU A 30 7.16 -26.50 1.34
N LEU A 31 6.28 -25.49 1.44
CA LEU A 31 4.85 -25.64 1.10
C LEU A 31 4.53 -25.16 -0.31
N TYR A 32 5.24 -24.19 -0.85
CA TYR A 32 4.89 -23.52 -2.11
C TYR A 32 6.02 -23.50 -3.13
N ASN A 33 5.70 -23.90 -4.36
CA ASN A 33 6.52 -23.66 -5.55
C ASN A 33 5.91 -22.44 -6.29
N ILE A 34 6.62 -21.30 -6.24
CA ILE A 34 6.04 -20.00 -6.64
C ILE A 34 6.47 -19.65 -8.06
N THR A 35 5.48 -19.40 -8.92
CA THR A 35 5.66 -18.75 -10.24
C THR A 35 5.10 -17.33 -10.16
N LEU A 36 5.96 -16.32 -10.29
CA LEU A 36 5.59 -14.91 -10.34
C LEU A 36 5.57 -14.41 -11.79
N VAL A 37 4.40 -14.06 -12.28
CA VAL A 37 4.19 -13.56 -13.64
C VAL A 37 4.10 -12.03 -13.58
N LEU A 38 4.97 -11.34 -14.31
CA LEU A 38 5.05 -9.88 -14.35
C LEU A 38 4.61 -9.33 -15.70
N LEU A 39 3.77 -8.29 -15.69
CA LEU A 39 3.31 -7.61 -16.89
C LEU A 39 4.37 -6.64 -17.44
N ASP A 40 4.99 -5.86 -16.56
CA ASP A 40 6.04 -4.88 -16.89
C ASP A 40 7.41 -5.36 -16.40
N SER A 41 8.46 -4.89 -17.07
CA SER A 41 9.87 -5.25 -16.77
C SER A 41 10.52 -4.38 -15.70
N ASP A 42 9.78 -3.48 -15.05
CA ASP A 42 10.31 -2.68 -13.95
C ASP A 42 10.45 -3.54 -12.69
N ASN A 43 11.68 -3.81 -12.31
CA ASN A 43 12.05 -4.74 -11.24
C ASN A 43 12.95 -4.08 -10.19
N GLU A 44 12.79 -2.77 -9.94
CA GLU A 44 13.61 -2.01 -8.98
C GLU A 44 13.74 -2.71 -7.61
N TYR A 45 12.69 -3.40 -7.15
CA TYR A 45 12.62 -4.05 -5.83
C TYR A 45 12.80 -5.58 -5.87
N ALA A 46 13.14 -6.16 -7.03
CA ALA A 46 13.34 -7.62 -7.14
C ALA A 46 14.42 -8.16 -6.19
N TYR A 47 15.44 -7.35 -5.87
CA TYR A 47 16.49 -7.71 -4.91
C TYR A 47 15.99 -7.97 -3.48
N ARG A 48 14.75 -7.59 -3.17
CA ARG A 48 14.11 -7.84 -1.87
C ARG A 48 13.48 -9.22 -1.76
N LEU A 49 13.31 -9.94 -2.87
CA LEU A 49 12.87 -11.34 -2.84
C LEU A 49 13.98 -12.19 -2.20
N LYS A 50 13.68 -12.79 -1.06
CA LYS A 50 14.60 -13.61 -0.27
C LYS A 50 14.56 -15.08 -0.71
N LYS A 51 13.57 -15.46 -1.53
CA LYS A 51 13.27 -16.84 -1.93
C LYS A 51 13.52 -17.10 -3.39
N ASN A 52 13.72 -18.36 -3.73
CA ASN A 52 13.80 -18.78 -5.12
C ASN A 52 12.38 -18.78 -5.74
N VAL A 53 12.12 -17.81 -6.59
CA VAL A 53 10.83 -17.60 -7.28
C VAL A 53 11.06 -17.69 -8.78
N ASN A 54 10.28 -18.53 -9.46
CA ASN A 54 10.32 -18.57 -10.91
C ASN A 54 9.63 -17.32 -11.48
N ILE A 55 10.40 -16.35 -11.96
CA ILE A 55 9.88 -15.10 -12.53
C ILE A 55 9.66 -15.26 -14.03
N VAL A 56 8.43 -15.04 -14.47
CA VAL A 56 8.02 -15.10 -15.88
C VAL A 56 7.55 -13.73 -16.32
N GLN A 57 8.21 -13.17 -17.34
CA GLN A 57 7.76 -11.93 -17.98
C GLN A 57 6.67 -12.23 -18.99
N LEU A 58 5.52 -11.55 -18.93
CA LEU A 58 4.50 -11.65 -19.97
C LEU A 58 5.00 -11.08 -21.29
N THR A 59 4.84 -11.86 -22.35
CA THR A 59 5.18 -11.51 -23.72
C THR A 59 3.94 -11.50 -24.60
N PHE A 60 3.95 -10.66 -25.64
CA PHE A 60 2.82 -10.45 -26.52
C PHE A 60 3.26 -10.64 -27.98
N ASN A 61 2.38 -11.14 -28.82
CA ASN A 61 2.64 -11.39 -30.26
C ASN A 61 2.89 -10.10 -31.07
N SER A 62 2.57 -8.92 -30.51
CA SER A 62 2.88 -7.65 -31.15
C SER A 62 3.13 -6.55 -30.11
N TYR A 63 3.97 -5.59 -30.46
CA TYR A 63 4.20 -4.38 -29.66
C TYR A 63 2.90 -3.57 -29.46
N PHE A 64 2.01 -3.59 -30.47
CA PHE A 64 0.70 -2.94 -30.38
C PHE A 64 -0.17 -3.56 -29.29
N ALA A 65 -0.23 -4.90 -29.18
CA ALA A 65 -0.98 -5.56 -28.11
C ALA A 65 -0.45 -5.19 -26.71
N LYS A 66 0.88 -5.11 -26.54
CA LYS A 66 1.50 -4.65 -25.29
C LYS A 66 1.15 -3.18 -24.99
N SER A 67 1.17 -2.30 -25.99
CA SER A 67 0.84 -0.88 -25.80
C SER A 67 -0.62 -0.67 -25.41
N LEU A 68 -1.55 -1.51 -25.89
CA LEU A 68 -2.95 -1.49 -25.50
C LEU A 68 -3.16 -1.74 -24.01
N VAL A 69 -2.34 -2.59 -23.37
CA VAL A 69 -2.39 -2.79 -21.91
C VAL A 69 -2.06 -1.51 -21.15
N SER A 70 -1.07 -0.74 -21.63
CA SER A 70 -0.63 0.53 -20.99
C SER A 70 -1.53 1.72 -21.35
N MET A 71 -2.17 1.71 -22.53
CA MET A 71 -3.05 2.80 -23.00
C MET A 71 -4.43 2.81 -22.34
N TYR A 72 -4.76 1.85 -21.50
CA TYR A 72 -6.10 1.72 -20.89
C TYR A 72 -6.58 2.99 -20.15
N ALA A 73 -5.70 3.80 -19.61
CA ALA A 73 -6.08 5.06 -18.97
C ALA A 73 -6.64 6.13 -19.94
N PHE A 74 -6.33 6.03 -21.23
CA PHE A 74 -6.74 7.01 -22.24
C PHE A 74 -8.12 6.69 -22.86
N PRO A 75 -8.41 5.43 -23.29
CA PRO A 75 -9.72 5.09 -23.81
C PRO A 75 -10.85 5.15 -22.77
N ALA A 76 -10.58 4.87 -21.49
CA ALA A 76 -11.60 4.90 -20.45
C ALA A 76 -12.29 6.27 -20.32
N LYS A 77 -11.55 7.37 -20.55
CA LYS A 77 -12.13 8.73 -20.57
C LYS A 77 -12.93 9.02 -21.86
N VAL A 78 -12.48 8.49 -22.99
CA VAL A 78 -13.12 8.72 -24.30
C VAL A 78 -14.28 7.73 -24.52
N LEU A 79 -14.12 6.47 -24.12
CA LEU A 79 -15.11 5.40 -24.30
C LEU A 79 -16.20 5.39 -23.21
N LYS A 80 -16.07 6.18 -22.15
CA LYS A 80 -17.17 6.46 -21.22
C LYS A 80 -18.40 7.07 -21.93
N LYS A 81 -18.21 7.60 -23.14
CA LYS A 81 -19.27 8.09 -24.04
C LYS A 81 -19.84 7.04 -24.99
N LEU A 82 -19.18 5.88 -25.13
CA LEU A 82 -19.60 4.79 -26.00
C LEU A 82 -19.95 3.57 -25.16
N SER A 83 -21.06 2.91 -25.46
CA SER A 83 -21.72 1.88 -24.65
C SER A 83 -20.79 0.76 -24.10
N VAL A 84 -21.11 0.31 -22.89
CA VAL A 84 -20.44 -0.67 -21.98
C VAL A 84 -20.02 -1.99 -22.67
N ASN A 85 -20.63 -2.42 -23.76
CA ASN A 85 -20.37 -3.72 -24.40
C ASN A 85 -19.02 -3.84 -25.12
N TYR A 86 -18.35 -2.74 -25.43
CA TYR A 86 -17.07 -2.74 -26.15
C TYR A 86 -15.89 -3.18 -25.27
N PHE A 87 -15.93 -2.90 -23.96
CA PHE A 87 -14.87 -3.30 -23.03
C PHE A 87 -14.75 -4.80 -22.81
N ILE A 88 -15.83 -5.53 -23.01
CA ILE A 88 -15.91 -6.97 -22.75
C ILE A 88 -15.03 -7.76 -23.70
N SER A 89 -14.94 -7.36 -24.97
CA SER A 89 -14.08 -8.02 -25.95
C SER A 89 -12.63 -7.54 -25.96
N TYR A 90 -12.35 -6.38 -25.38
CA TYR A 90 -11.03 -5.76 -25.35
C TYR A 90 -10.01 -6.60 -24.53
N TYR A 91 -10.34 -6.95 -23.29
CA TYR A 91 -9.45 -7.76 -22.46
C TYR A 91 -9.31 -9.19 -22.97
N ASP A 92 -10.38 -9.77 -23.49
CA ASP A 92 -10.30 -11.10 -24.12
C ASP A 92 -9.38 -11.07 -25.33
N PHE A 93 -9.46 -10.03 -26.16
CA PHE A 93 -8.56 -9.84 -27.30
C PHE A 93 -7.10 -9.74 -26.85
N ILE A 94 -6.77 -8.87 -25.89
CA ILE A 94 -5.39 -8.72 -25.40
C ILE A 94 -4.90 -10.03 -24.76
N ALA A 95 -5.74 -10.74 -24.02
CA ALA A 95 -5.37 -12.02 -23.41
C ALA A 95 -5.03 -13.08 -24.47
N ASN A 96 -5.67 -13.02 -25.66
CA ASN A 96 -5.34 -13.89 -26.78
C ASN A 96 -4.04 -13.51 -27.50
N CYS A 97 -3.53 -12.29 -27.28
CA CYS A 97 -2.24 -11.84 -27.80
C CYS A 97 -1.04 -12.22 -26.92
N VAL A 98 -1.27 -12.77 -25.72
CA VAL A 98 -0.19 -13.30 -24.87
C VAL A 98 0.39 -14.55 -25.51
N THR A 99 1.72 -14.60 -25.61
CA THR A 99 2.45 -15.71 -26.24
C THR A 99 2.98 -16.74 -25.24
N ASN A 100 3.02 -16.38 -23.93
CA ASN A 100 3.40 -17.35 -22.90
C ASN A 100 2.37 -18.49 -22.83
N VAL A 101 2.87 -19.72 -22.74
CA VAL A 101 2.06 -20.92 -22.57
C VAL A 101 2.18 -21.38 -21.12
N PHE A 102 1.02 -21.59 -20.48
CA PHE A 102 0.92 -22.06 -19.11
C PHE A 102 0.17 -23.41 -19.13
N GLU A 103 0.92 -24.50 -19.39
CA GLU A 103 0.33 -25.84 -19.61
C GLU A 103 -0.07 -26.53 -18.30
N LYS A 104 0.58 -26.17 -17.18
CA LYS A 104 0.28 -26.83 -15.92
C LYS A 104 -0.94 -26.21 -15.22
N THR A 105 -1.64 -27.06 -14.46
CA THR A 105 -2.68 -26.62 -13.54
C THR A 105 -2.06 -26.26 -12.21
N TYR A 106 -2.29 -25.03 -11.75
CA TYR A 106 -1.82 -24.55 -10.45
C TYR A 106 -2.80 -24.94 -9.34
N ASP A 107 -2.30 -25.12 -8.11
CA ASP A 107 -3.19 -25.33 -6.98
C ASP A 107 -3.91 -24.02 -6.63
N ILE A 108 -3.17 -22.90 -6.65
CA ILE A 108 -3.69 -21.56 -6.38
C ILE A 108 -3.15 -20.59 -7.43
N ALA A 109 -4.01 -19.71 -7.96
CA ALA A 109 -3.61 -18.61 -8.82
C ALA A 109 -4.15 -17.29 -8.27
N ILE A 110 -3.26 -16.29 -8.13
CA ILE A 110 -3.53 -15.00 -7.49
C ILE A 110 -3.35 -13.87 -8.49
N ASP A 111 -4.38 -13.05 -8.68
CA ASP A 111 -4.28 -11.71 -9.24
C ASP A 111 -3.96 -10.73 -8.11
N PHE A 112 -2.69 -10.43 -7.90
CA PHE A 112 -2.26 -9.51 -6.84
C PHE A 112 -2.31 -8.05 -7.26
N TYR A 113 -2.45 -7.75 -8.55
CA TYR A 113 -2.56 -6.37 -9.04
C TYR A 113 -3.96 -5.79 -8.83
N GLY A 114 -5.00 -6.59 -9.04
CA GLY A 114 -6.37 -6.41 -8.57
C GLY A 114 -7.11 -5.10 -8.85
N TYR A 115 -6.59 -4.22 -9.70
CA TYR A 115 -7.23 -2.93 -10.00
C TYR A 115 -8.23 -2.98 -11.16
N GLY A 116 -8.95 -4.10 -11.32
CA GLY A 116 -9.90 -4.25 -12.43
C GLY A 116 -9.22 -4.11 -13.79
N SER A 117 -8.02 -4.66 -13.90
CA SER A 117 -7.12 -4.50 -15.02
C SER A 117 -7.13 -5.72 -15.95
N PHE A 118 -6.32 -5.65 -16.99
CA PHE A 118 -6.02 -6.77 -17.86
C PHE A 118 -5.61 -8.04 -17.07
N VAL A 119 -4.84 -7.89 -15.98
CA VAL A 119 -4.37 -9.02 -15.15
C VAL A 119 -5.54 -9.85 -14.62
N THR A 120 -6.60 -9.20 -14.14
CA THR A 120 -7.82 -9.88 -13.65
C THR A 120 -8.46 -10.73 -14.76
N ALA A 121 -8.58 -10.17 -15.97
CA ALA A 121 -9.14 -10.90 -17.10
C ALA A 121 -8.23 -12.04 -17.58
N PHE A 122 -6.91 -11.78 -17.65
CA PHE A 122 -5.90 -12.75 -18.07
C PHE A 122 -5.89 -13.97 -17.14
N LEU A 123 -5.78 -13.76 -15.82
CA LEU A 123 -5.78 -14.88 -14.88
C LEU A 123 -7.10 -15.66 -14.94
N ALA A 124 -8.23 -14.99 -15.04
CA ALA A 124 -9.53 -15.62 -15.11
C ALA A 124 -9.69 -16.51 -16.35
N THR A 125 -9.05 -16.16 -17.50
CA THR A 125 -9.32 -16.79 -18.81
C THR A 125 -8.18 -17.67 -19.31
N LYS A 126 -6.93 -17.39 -18.94
CA LYS A 126 -5.74 -18.05 -19.51
C LYS A 126 -5.02 -18.97 -18.52
N ILE A 127 -5.23 -18.80 -17.21
CA ILE A 127 -4.57 -19.62 -16.20
C ILE A 127 -5.51 -20.74 -15.74
N GLN A 128 -5.01 -21.98 -15.79
CA GLN A 128 -5.69 -23.12 -15.18
C GLN A 128 -5.26 -23.25 -13.72
N ALA A 129 -6.22 -23.18 -12.79
CA ALA A 129 -5.96 -23.34 -11.37
C ALA A 129 -7.17 -23.95 -10.67
N LYS A 130 -6.92 -24.73 -9.60
CA LYS A 130 -7.97 -25.31 -8.75
C LYS A 130 -8.71 -24.22 -8.00
N LYS A 131 -7.96 -23.18 -7.55
CA LYS A 131 -8.46 -22.04 -6.80
C LYS A 131 -7.91 -20.74 -7.37
N LYS A 132 -8.75 -19.72 -7.43
CA LYS A 132 -8.38 -18.38 -7.91
C LYS A 132 -8.76 -17.30 -6.93
N ALA A 133 -7.85 -16.35 -6.67
CA ALA A 133 -8.13 -15.19 -5.84
C ALA A 133 -7.67 -13.90 -6.54
N THR A 134 -8.32 -12.77 -6.22
CA THR A 134 -7.89 -11.42 -6.63
C THR A 134 -7.80 -10.51 -5.42
N TRP A 135 -6.87 -9.56 -5.43
CA TRP A 135 -6.64 -8.58 -4.37
C TRP A 135 -7.15 -7.20 -4.75
N LEU A 136 -7.73 -6.50 -3.79
CA LEU A 136 -8.20 -5.11 -3.91
C LEU A 136 -7.36 -4.25 -2.96
N HIS A 137 -6.67 -3.25 -3.52
CA HIS A 137 -5.73 -2.40 -2.78
C HIS A 137 -6.23 -0.97 -2.53
N ASP A 138 -7.47 -0.64 -2.90
CA ASP A 138 -8.05 0.71 -2.75
C ASP A 138 -9.54 0.63 -2.39
N GLU A 139 -10.02 1.59 -1.60
CA GLU A 139 -11.43 1.74 -1.24
C GLU A 139 -12.32 2.17 -2.43
N LYS A 140 -11.74 2.46 -3.59
CA LYS A 140 -12.46 2.90 -4.78
C LYS A 140 -12.63 1.77 -5.80
N PRO A 141 -13.63 0.89 -5.64
CA PRO A 141 -13.78 -0.32 -6.44
C PRO A 141 -14.32 -0.09 -7.86
N TYR A 142 -14.62 1.16 -8.25
CA TYR A 142 -15.20 1.49 -9.57
C TYR A 142 -14.36 0.97 -10.77
N TRP A 143 -13.08 0.71 -10.57
CA TRP A 143 -12.21 0.10 -11.57
C TRP A 143 -12.64 -1.33 -11.93
N MET A 144 -13.26 -2.04 -11.00
CA MET A 144 -13.68 -3.43 -11.17
C MET A 144 -14.83 -3.57 -12.18
N LYS A 145 -15.54 -2.48 -12.51
CA LYS A 145 -16.65 -2.51 -13.47
C LYS A 145 -16.25 -3.09 -14.83
N SER A 146 -15.03 -2.80 -15.31
CA SER A 146 -14.52 -3.28 -16.59
C SER A 146 -14.20 -4.78 -16.60
N VAL A 147 -14.02 -5.40 -15.45
CA VAL A 147 -13.67 -6.81 -15.27
C VAL A 147 -14.75 -7.60 -14.51
N GLN A 148 -15.88 -6.99 -14.20
CA GLN A 148 -16.95 -7.59 -13.39
C GLN A 148 -17.38 -8.98 -13.90
N LYS A 149 -17.45 -9.18 -15.22
CA LYS A 149 -17.81 -10.47 -15.82
C LYS A 149 -16.84 -11.63 -15.47
N TYR A 150 -15.59 -11.28 -15.12
CA TYR A 150 -14.57 -12.28 -14.77
C TYR A 150 -14.60 -12.65 -13.30
N LEU A 151 -15.18 -11.79 -12.41
CA LEU A 151 -15.17 -12.00 -10.96
C LEU A 151 -15.89 -13.28 -10.56
N GLY A 152 -16.86 -13.74 -11.35
CA GLY A 152 -17.52 -15.03 -11.15
C GLY A 152 -16.58 -16.24 -11.18
N LYS A 153 -15.41 -16.12 -11.86
CA LYS A 153 -14.40 -17.17 -12.00
C LYS A 153 -13.39 -17.22 -10.84
N TYR A 154 -13.48 -16.30 -9.90
CA TYR A 154 -12.66 -16.27 -8.69
C TYR A 154 -13.39 -16.93 -7.54
N ASP A 155 -12.67 -17.67 -6.70
CA ASP A 155 -13.16 -18.29 -5.46
C ASP A 155 -13.18 -17.24 -4.34
N LYS A 156 -12.14 -16.37 -4.29
CA LYS A 156 -12.00 -15.31 -3.28
C LYS A 156 -11.64 -13.96 -3.91
N ILE A 157 -12.17 -12.91 -3.29
CA ILE A 157 -11.87 -11.51 -3.60
C ILE A 157 -11.41 -10.87 -2.29
N TYR A 158 -10.10 -10.73 -2.13
CA TYR A 158 -9.51 -10.20 -0.91
C TYR A 158 -9.37 -8.68 -0.98
N GLY A 159 -9.85 -7.98 0.05
CA GLY A 159 -9.51 -6.58 0.28
C GLY A 159 -8.42 -6.47 1.34
N VAL A 160 -7.49 -5.53 1.14
CA VAL A 160 -6.37 -5.30 2.08
C VAL A 160 -6.79 -4.67 3.41
N SER A 161 -8.07 -4.33 3.56
CA SER A 161 -8.69 -3.83 4.80
C SER A 161 -10.21 -4.10 4.77
N GLN A 162 -10.87 -4.03 5.93
CA GLN A 162 -12.32 -4.13 6.01
C GLN A 162 -13.00 -2.99 5.23
N ALA A 163 -12.44 -1.78 5.28
CA ALA A 163 -12.93 -0.64 4.52
C ALA A 163 -12.96 -0.91 3.01
N VAL A 164 -11.92 -1.56 2.48
CA VAL A 164 -11.85 -1.98 1.06
C VAL A 164 -12.92 -3.03 0.75
N VAL A 165 -13.08 -4.04 1.61
CA VAL A 165 -14.12 -5.08 1.45
C VAL A 165 -15.51 -4.46 1.48
N ASP A 166 -15.78 -3.59 2.44
CA ASP A 166 -17.09 -2.94 2.57
C ASP A 166 -17.42 -2.05 1.37
N ALA A 167 -16.42 -1.30 0.87
CA ALA A 167 -16.57 -0.49 -0.33
C ALA A 167 -16.88 -1.35 -1.56
N PHE A 168 -16.17 -2.48 -1.72
CA PHE A 168 -16.42 -3.44 -2.78
C PHE A 168 -17.82 -4.06 -2.68
N CYS A 169 -18.22 -4.55 -1.49
CA CYS A 169 -19.52 -5.19 -1.28
C CYS A 169 -20.70 -4.23 -1.49
N ARG A 170 -20.54 -2.94 -1.20
CA ARG A 170 -21.56 -1.92 -1.51
C ARG A 170 -21.79 -1.77 -3.01
N GLU A 171 -20.74 -1.80 -3.82
CA GLU A 171 -20.83 -1.62 -5.27
C GLU A 171 -21.15 -2.94 -5.99
N TYR A 172 -20.67 -4.07 -5.48
CA TYR A 172 -20.81 -5.39 -6.07
C TYR A 172 -21.43 -6.41 -5.09
N PRO A 173 -22.67 -6.23 -4.62
CA PRO A 173 -23.29 -7.06 -3.57
C PRO A 173 -23.40 -8.54 -3.94
N HIS A 174 -23.46 -8.87 -5.22
CA HIS A 174 -23.54 -10.27 -5.70
C HIS A 174 -22.26 -11.09 -5.44
N PHE A 175 -21.14 -10.45 -5.10
CA PHE A 175 -19.88 -11.11 -4.81
C PHE A 175 -19.52 -11.07 -3.31
N LYS A 176 -20.44 -10.63 -2.44
CA LYS A 176 -20.22 -10.51 -0.99
C LYS A 176 -19.70 -11.82 -0.37
N ASP A 177 -20.26 -12.95 -0.74
CA ASP A 177 -19.88 -14.26 -0.17
C ASP A 177 -18.45 -14.69 -0.56
N LYS A 178 -17.90 -14.11 -1.61
CA LYS A 178 -16.51 -14.32 -2.04
C LYS A 178 -15.53 -13.30 -1.45
N ALA A 179 -16.05 -12.17 -0.94
CA ALA A 179 -15.24 -11.09 -0.41
C ALA A 179 -14.78 -11.39 1.02
N ALA A 180 -13.50 -11.14 1.31
CA ALA A 180 -12.92 -11.29 2.63
C ALA A 180 -11.72 -10.36 2.81
N VAL A 181 -11.36 -10.08 4.05
CA VAL A 181 -10.15 -9.31 4.37
C VAL A 181 -8.91 -10.21 4.30
N PHE A 182 -7.86 -9.70 3.69
CA PHE A 182 -6.51 -10.23 3.78
C PHE A 182 -5.56 -9.05 4.00
N TYR A 183 -5.14 -8.85 5.24
CA TYR A 183 -4.22 -7.75 5.57
C TYR A 183 -2.84 -7.97 4.94
N ASN A 184 -2.16 -6.88 4.59
CA ASN A 184 -0.80 -6.97 4.08
C ASN A 184 0.14 -7.49 5.17
N VAL A 185 0.76 -8.62 4.91
CA VAL A 185 1.79 -9.22 5.78
C VAL A 185 3.09 -8.45 5.61
N ILE A 186 3.78 -8.19 6.72
CA ILE A 186 5.04 -7.44 6.75
C ILE A 186 6.00 -8.12 7.71
N ASP A 187 7.27 -8.21 7.34
CA ASP A 187 8.33 -8.77 8.16
C ASP A 187 8.72 -7.77 9.28
N ILE A 188 8.10 -7.95 10.46
CA ILE A 188 8.29 -7.08 11.63
C ILE A 188 9.74 -7.14 12.13
N GLU A 189 10.36 -8.32 12.14
CA GLU A 189 11.72 -8.49 12.61
C GLU A 189 12.74 -7.84 11.66
N GLU A 190 12.46 -7.87 10.36
CA GLU A 190 13.29 -7.17 9.37
C GLU A 190 13.20 -5.64 9.55
N ILE A 191 12.02 -5.10 9.88
CA ILE A 191 11.86 -3.67 10.19
C ILE A 191 12.71 -3.30 11.40
N LYS A 192 12.61 -4.05 12.49
CA LYS A 192 13.41 -3.84 13.71
C LYS A 192 14.90 -3.91 13.40
N ARG A 193 15.35 -4.97 12.72
CA ARG A 193 16.76 -5.15 12.33
C ARG A 193 17.28 -3.99 11.48
N LYS A 194 16.48 -3.51 10.51
CA LYS A 194 16.84 -2.38 9.66
C LYS A 194 16.84 -1.05 10.40
N SER A 195 16.05 -0.91 11.45
CA SER A 195 16.02 0.33 12.25
C SER A 195 17.28 0.53 13.08
N GLU A 196 18.05 -0.54 13.32
CA GLU A 196 19.32 -0.50 14.05
C GLU A 196 20.52 -0.19 13.14
N GLN A 197 20.32 -0.04 11.83
CA GLN A 197 21.43 0.26 10.93
C GLN A 197 21.90 1.70 11.11
N ASP A 198 23.21 1.90 11.09
CA ASP A 198 23.82 3.21 11.18
C ASP A 198 23.42 4.09 10.01
N GLU A 199 22.76 5.19 10.30
CA GLU A 199 22.36 6.24 9.36
C GLU A 199 22.64 7.61 9.98
N VAL A 200 23.05 8.56 9.15
CA VAL A 200 23.19 9.96 9.62
C VAL A 200 21.79 10.55 9.73
N ILE A 201 21.30 10.65 10.97
CA ILE A 201 19.98 11.20 11.26
C ILE A 201 20.15 12.73 11.47
N PRO A 202 19.57 13.58 10.61
CA PRO A 202 19.75 15.03 10.67
C PRO A 202 18.81 15.69 11.72
N PHE A 203 18.39 14.94 12.73
CA PHE A 203 17.46 15.46 13.74
C PHE A 203 18.14 16.44 14.68
N GLN A 204 17.40 17.46 15.04
CA GLN A 204 17.82 18.49 15.96
C GLN A 204 17.35 18.13 17.38
N ASP A 205 17.81 18.88 18.37
CA ASP A 205 17.32 18.77 19.75
C ASP A 205 15.96 19.49 19.91
N ASN A 206 14.95 18.96 19.22
CA ASN A 206 13.58 19.47 19.16
C ASN A 206 12.62 18.28 19.21
N PHE A 207 11.29 18.58 19.20
CA PHE A 207 10.27 17.58 18.97
C PHE A 207 10.27 17.14 17.50
N ASN A 208 10.88 16.00 17.20
CA ASN A 208 11.06 15.49 15.85
C ASN A 208 9.85 14.72 15.38
N ILE A 209 9.24 15.18 14.30
CA ILE A 209 8.07 14.56 13.65
C ILE A 209 8.52 13.96 12.30
N VAL A 210 8.04 12.76 11.98
CA VAL A 210 8.34 12.10 10.71
C VAL A 210 7.05 11.70 10.00
N THR A 211 7.02 11.93 8.69
CA THR A 211 6.02 11.39 7.75
C THR A 211 6.74 10.66 6.62
N VAL A 212 6.35 9.40 6.36
CA VAL A 212 6.92 8.58 5.29
C VAL A 212 5.87 8.29 4.23
N GLY A 213 6.17 8.57 2.96
CA GLY A 213 5.26 8.27 1.87
C GLY A 213 5.55 9.03 0.58
N ARG A 214 4.85 8.65 -0.49
CA ARG A 214 4.97 9.35 -1.78
C ARG A 214 4.50 10.80 -1.66
N LEU A 215 5.23 11.74 -2.25
CA LEU A 215 4.83 13.15 -2.31
C LEU A 215 3.73 13.34 -3.35
N THR A 216 2.50 12.99 -2.97
CA THR A 216 1.28 13.06 -3.78
C THR A 216 0.15 13.65 -2.94
N GLU A 217 -0.88 14.19 -3.58
CA GLU A 217 -2.06 14.74 -2.92
C GLU A 217 -2.71 13.75 -1.95
N GLN A 218 -2.76 12.45 -2.32
CA GLN A 218 -3.29 11.37 -1.49
C GLN A 218 -2.66 11.36 -0.09
N LYS A 219 -1.33 11.55 0.00
CA LYS A 219 -0.55 11.44 1.25
C LYS A 219 -0.63 12.67 2.15
N GLY A 220 -1.31 13.74 1.72
CA GLY A 220 -1.69 14.86 2.58
C GLY A 220 -0.54 15.74 3.11
N TYR A 221 0.64 15.72 2.47
CA TYR A 221 1.77 16.58 2.90
C TYR A 221 1.43 18.08 2.92
N ASP A 222 0.49 18.53 2.10
CA ASP A 222 0.00 19.90 2.13
C ASP A 222 -0.76 20.22 3.41
N ILE A 223 -1.46 19.23 4.00
CA ILE A 223 -2.14 19.34 5.30
C ILE A 223 -1.08 19.39 6.41
N ALA A 224 -0.07 18.49 6.35
CA ALA A 224 1.06 18.48 7.30
C ALA A 224 1.81 19.82 7.33
N ILE A 225 2.13 20.41 6.17
CA ILE A 225 2.81 21.71 6.07
C ILE A 225 1.96 22.83 6.68
N LYS A 226 0.64 22.82 6.44
CA LYS A 226 -0.27 23.81 7.05
C LYS A 226 -0.37 23.62 8.57
N ALA A 227 -0.42 22.37 9.05
CA ALA A 227 -0.35 22.07 10.50
C ALA A 227 0.95 22.56 11.11
N ALA A 228 2.09 22.33 10.46
CA ALA A 228 3.39 22.86 10.85
C ALA A 228 3.40 24.41 10.94
N SER A 229 2.71 25.10 10.00
CA SER A 229 2.58 26.57 10.06
C SER A 229 1.78 27.03 11.30
N ILE A 230 0.76 26.26 11.70
CA ILE A 230 0.00 26.55 12.93
C ILE A 230 0.87 26.34 14.18
N LEU A 231 1.59 25.20 14.25
CA LEU A 231 2.50 24.89 15.36
C LEU A 231 3.59 25.97 15.53
N LYS A 232 4.16 26.47 14.42
CA LYS A 232 5.11 27.57 14.44
C LYS A 232 4.51 28.85 15.06
N LYS A 233 3.29 29.21 14.66
CA LYS A 233 2.58 30.38 15.21
C LYS A 233 2.33 30.22 16.72
N ARG A 234 2.09 28.99 17.19
CA ARG A 234 1.92 28.63 18.60
C ARG A 234 3.24 28.51 19.36
N LYS A 235 4.38 28.78 18.69
CA LYS A 235 5.74 28.73 19.26
C LYS A 235 6.14 27.35 19.81
N ILE A 236 5.58 26.27 19.25
CA ILE A 236 6.01 24.91 19.55
C ILE A 236 7.41 24.71 18.94
N ASN A 237 8.35 24.14 19.71
CA ASN A 237 9.69 23.83 19.23
C ASN A 237 9.71 22.45 18.58
N PHE A 238 9.63 22.37 17.24
CA PHE A 238 9.58 21.12 16.48
C PHE A 238 10.41 21.17 15.21
N ALA A 239 10.73 19.99 14.70
CA ALA A 239 11.18 19.76 13.33
C ALA A 239 10.37 18.64 12.69
N TRP A 240 9.89 18.83 11.47
CA TRP A 240 9.09 17.84 10.74
C TRP A 240 9.83 17.37 9.49
N TYR A 241 10.06 16.09 9.38
CA TYR A 241 10.82 15.49 8.31
C TYR A 241 9.90 14.66 7.39
N GLY A 242 9.89 15.02 6.11
CA GLY A 242 9.17 14.28 5.06
C GLY A 242 10.12 13.33 4.34
N ILE A 243 9.86 12.02 4.39
CA ILE A 243 10.66 11.01 3.70
C ILE A 243 9.86 10.46 2.52
N GLY A 244 10.39 10.63 1.33
CA GLY A 244 9.77 10.14 0.10
C GLY A 244 10.09 11.02 -1.09
N GLY A 245 9.50 10.70 -2.23
CA GLY A 245 9.55 11.48 -3.45
C GLY A 245 8.23 11.36 -4.21
N GLY A 246 7.97 12.24 -5.15
CA GLY A 246 6.74 12.17 -5.93
C GLY A 246 6.48 13.41 -6.78
N ARG A 247 5.42 13.32 -7.58
CA ARG A 247 5.07 14.35 -8.58
C ARG A 247 4.79 15.75 -7.98
N ASP A 248 4.36 15.80 -6.71
CA ASP A 248 3.97 17.04 -6.05
C ASP A 248 5.14 17.71 -5.29
N GLU A 249 6.36 17.14 -5.34
CA GLU A 249 7.53 17.61 -4.56
C GLU A 249 7.81 19.10 -4.75
N LYS A 250 7.88 19.58 -6.01
CA LYS A 250 8.11 21.00 -6.31
C LYS A 250 7.03 21.91 -5.73
N LYS A 251 5.77 21.47 -5.80
CA LYS A 251 4.61 22.21 -5.25
C LYS A 251 4.67 22.29 -3.74
N LEU A 252 5.05 21.18 -3.08
CA LEU A 252 5.14 21.09 -1.62
C LEU A 252 6.32 21.93 -1.09
N LYS A 253 7.48 21.93 -1.74
CA LYS A 253 8.62 22.79 -1.39
C LYS A 253 8.24 24.27 -1.46
N LYS A 254 7.54 24.71 -2.53
CA LYS A 254 7.00 26.08 -2.61
C LYS A 254 6.01 26.42 -1.50
N LEU A 255 5.24 25.43 -1.03
CA LEU A 255 4.31 25.63 0.08
C LEU A 255 5.07 25.82 1.41
N VAL A 256 6.16 25.07 1.62
CA VAL A 256 7.07 25.25 2.79
C VAL A 256 7.64 26.68 2.79
N GLU A 257 8.17 27.15 1.65
CA GLU A 257 8.68 28.54 1.51
C GLU A 257 7.59 29.59 1.78
N LYS A 258 6.39 29.41 1.17
CA LYS A 258 5.25 30.32 1.40
C LYS A 258 4.82 30.42 2.86
N CYS A 259 5.00 29.34 3.63
CA CYS A 259 4.69 29.27 5.05
C CYS A 259 5.90 29.66 5.94
N CYS A 260 7.04 30.04 5.33
CA CYS A 260 8.30 30.35 6.01
C CYS A 260 8.75 29.21 6.94
N LEU A 261 8.68 27.94 6.48
CA LEU A 261 8.95 26.74 7.28
C LEU A 261 10.28 26.05 6.91
N GLU A 262 11.19 26.69 6.18
CA GLU A 262 12.41 26.10 5.61
C GLU A 262 13.28 25.40 6.66
N ASN A 263 13.27 25.91 7.90
CA ASN A 263 14.03 25.36 9.02
C ASN A 263 13.23 24.34 9.88
N GLN A 264 11.89 24.27 9.71
CA GLN A 264 11.02 23.39 10.52
C GLN A 264 10.44 22.23 9.74
N PHE A 265 10.31 22.34 8.39
CA PHE A 265 9.75 21.27 7.55
C PHE A 265 10.73 20.88 6.44
N VAL A 266 11.41 19.75 6.61
CA VAL A 266 12.52 19.34 5.75
C VAL A 266 12.17 18.08 4.98
N PHE A 267 12.29 18.12 3.64
CA PHE A 267 12.18 16.94 2.79
C PHE A 267 13.53 16.24 2.65
N LEU A 268 13.64 15.02 3.19
CA LEU A 268 14.86 14.19 3.15
C LEU A 268 15.02 13.39 1.84
N GLY A 269 14.04 13.51 0.91
CA GLY A 269 14.04 12.72 -0.31
C GLY A 269 13.69 11.25 -0.06
N ARG A 270 13.87 10.41 -1.09
CA ARG A 270 13.66 8.95 -0.95
C ARG A 270 14.80 8.33 -0.16
N LYS A 271 14.46 7.49 0.81
CA LYS A 271 15.40 6.67 1.57
C LYS A 271 15.14 5.20 1.26
N LYS A 272 16.21 4.44 1.00
CA LYS A 272 16.10 2.97 0.83
C LYS A 272 15.68 2.30 2.13
N ASN A 273 16.17 2.83 3.25
CA ASN A 273 15.83 2.41 4.60
C ASN A 273 15.32 3.62 5.40
N PRO A 274 13.98 3.79 5.58
CA PRO A 274 13.43 4.89 6.37
C PRO A 274 13.40 4.59 7.88
N TYR A 275 13.58 3.35 8.29
CA TYR A 275 13.35 2.90 9.67
C TYR A 275 14.26 3.53 10.72
N PRO A 276 15.57 3.80 10.50
CA PRO A 276 16.37 4.55 11.46
C PRO A 276 15.83 5.95 11.73
N TYR A 277 15.33 6.65 10.69
CA TYR A 277 14.71 7.96 10.86
C TYR A 277 13.40 7.86 11.63
N MET A 278 12.58 6.85 11.35
CA MET A 278 11.35 6.60 12.11
C MET A 278 11.66 6.32 13.57
N LYS A 279 12.58 5.38 13.84
CA LYS A 279 12.95 4.97 15.21
C LYS A 279 13.36 6.14 16.11
N HIS A 280 14.04 7.15 15.56
CA HIS A 280 14.55 8.28 16.31
C HIS A 280 13.60 9.48 16.37
N CYS A 281 12.39 9.42 15.76
CA CYS A 281 11.42 10.49 15.88
C CYS A 281 10.65 10.41 17.22
N ASN A 282 10.08 11.54 17.64
CA ASN A 282 9.18 11.60 18.79
C ASN A 282 7.75 11.25 18.41
N LEU A 283 7.35 11.53 17.17
CA LEU A 283 6.00 11.28 16.67
C LEU A 283 6.01 10.93 15.18
N TYR A 284 5.39 9.83 14.83
CA TYR A 284 5.08 9.49 13.43
C TYR A 284 3.71 10.07 13.06
N VAL A 285 3.62 10.84 11.98
CA VAL A 285 2.35 11.44 11.53
C VAL A 285 1.99 10.94 10.13
N GLN A 286 0.75 10.42 9.97
CA GLN A 286 0.18 9.97 8.70
C GLN A 286 -1.01 10.85 8.30
N PRO A 287 -0.81 11.92 7.50
CA PRO A 287 -1.85 12.89 7.17
C PRO A 287 -2.64 12.54 5.91
N SER A 288 -2.76 11.26 5.57
CA SER A 288 -3.33 10.79 4.30
C SER A 288 -4.82 11.11 4.17
N ARG A 289 -5.25 11.39 2.92
CA ARG A 289 -6.67 11.59 2.57
C ARG A 289 -7.44 10.30 2.42
N HIS A 290 -6.79 9.27 1.92
CA HIS A 290 -7.35 7.92 1.77
C HIS A 290 -6.24 6.91 1.56
N GLU A 291 -6.44 5.68 2.00
CA GLU A 291 -5.53 4.54 1.84
C GLU A 291 -6.36 3.26 1.75
N GLY A 292 -5.87 2.27 1.00
CA GLY A 292 -6.43 0.93 1.08
C GLY A 292 -6.01 0.22 2.35
N TYR A 293 -4.69 0.26 2.65
CA TYR A 293 -4.09 -0.19 3.91
C TYR A 293 -2.83 0.62 4.17
N VAL A 294 -2.69 1.13 5.38
CA VAL A 294 -1.55 2.02 5.71
C VAL A 294 -0.38 1.20 6.20
N ILE A 295 0.46 0.72 5.28
CA ILE A 295 1.66 -0.08 5.61
C ILE A 295 2.57 0.67 6.57
N THR A 296 2.76 1.96 6.38
CA THR A 296 3.62 2.79 7.23
C THR A 296 3.12 2.93 8.66
N LEU A 297 1.83 2.73 8.94
CA LEU A 297 1.32 2.60 10.32
C LEU A 297 1.75 1.26 10.95
N VAL A 298 1.74 0.17 10.17
CA VAL A 298 2.29 -1.11 10.64
C VAL A 298 3.77 -0.99 10.95
N GLU A 299 4.53 -0.33 10.07
CA GLU A 299 5.97 -0.06 10.27
C GLU A 299 6.22 0.77 11.54
N ALA A 300 5.44 1.83 11.77
CA ALA A 300 5.55 2.66 12.96
C ALA A 300 5.18 1.89 14.24
N ARG A 301 4.12 1.06 14.21
CA ARG A 301 3.73 0.19 15.32
C ARG A 301 4.79 -0.87 15.61
N ALA A 302 5.40 -1.46 14.58
CA ALA A 302 6.49 -2.42 14.73
C ALA A 302 7.71 -1.84 15.45
N LEU A 303 7.94 -0.54 15.27
CA LEU A 303 8.98 0.23 15.95
C LEU A 303 8.52 0.82 17.30
N CYS A 304 7.31 0.51 17.74
CA CYS A 304 6.71 1.03 18.97
C CYS A 304 6.71 2.57 19.04
N LEU A 305 6.45 3.25 17.92
CA LEU A 305 6.45 4.71 17.87
C LEU A 305 5.10 5.29 18.31
N PRO A 306 5.08 6.47 18.96
CA PRO A 306 3.86 7.27 19.05
C PRO A 306 3.37 7.62 17.64
N ILE A 307 2.08 7.40 17.37
CA ILE A 307 1.48 7.57 16.04
C ILE A 307 0.33 8.57 16.13
N LEU A 308 0.26 9.48 15.15
CA LEU A 308 -0.92 10.27 14.85
C LEU A 308 -1.32 10.08 13.39
N SER A 309 -2.54 9.65 13.13
CA SER A 309 -3.09 9.53 11.76
C SER A 309 -4.27 10.47 11.57
N SER A 310 -4.48 10.90 10.32
CA SER A 310 -5.77 11.44 9.91
C SER A 310 -6.86 10.37 10.05
N ASP A 311 -8.10 10.81 10.31
CA ASP A 311 -9.27 9.97 10.44
C ASP A 311 -9.70 9.42 9.08
N ILE A 312 -9.16 8.27 8.72
CA ILE A 312 -9.53 7.50 7.53
C ILE A 312 -9.90 6.07 7.93
N PRO A 313 -10.82 5.40 7.21
CA PRO A 313 -11.32 4.07 7.60
C PRO A 313 -10.21 3.04 7.84
N SER A 314 -9.24 2.93 6.92
CA SER A 314 -8.13 1.99 7.02
C SER A 314 -7.13 2.29 8.15
N ALA A 315 -7.07 3.53 8.66
CA ALA A 315 -6.31 3.85 9.87
C ALA A 315 -7.07 3.46 11.14
N ARG A 316 -8.39 3.65 11.16
CA ARG A 316 -9.27 3.23 12.27
C ARG A 316 -9.23 1.72 12.52
N GLU A 317 -8.95 0.92 11.51
CA GLU A 317 -8.76 -0.53 11.68
C GLU A 317 -7.45 -0.88 12.39
N GLN A 318 -6.46 0.01 12.35
CA GLN A 318 -5.14 -0.20 12.91
C GLN A 318 -4.90 0.56 14.22
N ILE A 319 -5.64 1.66 14.43
CA ILE A 319 -5.46 2.56 15.56
C ILE A 319 -6.73 2.61 16.41
N GLN A 320 -6.59 2.24 17.66
CA GLN A 320 -7.52 2.53 18.74
C GLN A 320 -7.07 3.82 19.41
N ASP A 321 -7.83 4.93 19.18
CA ASP A 321 -7.46 6.27 19.62
C ASP A 321 -7.17 6.34 21.12
N GLY A 322 -6.02 6.89 21.49
CA GLY A 322 -5.55 7.01 22.87
C GLY A 322 -4.97 5.74 23.48
N VAL A 323 -4.96 4.59 22.75
CA VAL A 323 -4.43 3.31 23.24
C VAL A 323 -3.14 2.95 22.52
N ASN A 324 -3.20 2.68 21.20
CA ASN A 324 -2.04 2.28 20.42
C ASN A 324 -1.62 3.32 19.37
N GLY A 325 -2.17 4.53 19.46
CA GLY A 325 -1.95 5.67 18.59
C GLY A 325 -3.07 6.69 18.75
N TYR A 326 -3.04 7.72 17.93
CA TYR A 326 -3.99 8.81 17.95
C TYR A 326 -4.58 9.07 16.58
N VAL A 327 -5.82 9.54 16.55
CA VAL A 327 -6.53 9.90 15.31
C VAL A 327 -7.01 11.36 15.43
N ALA A 328 -6.90 12.11 14.34
CA ALA A 328 -7.41 13.47 14.24
C ALA A 328 -8.15 13.67 12.92
N ASP A 329 -9.15 14.55 12.92
CA ASP A 329 -9.86 14.92 11.70
C ASP A 329 -8.88 15.35 10.61
N LEU A 330 -9.27 15.14 9.34
CA LEU A 330 -8.45 15.44 8.18
C LEU A 330 -8.40 16.97 7.92
N SER A 331 -7.84 17.70 8.85
CA SER A 331 -7.59 19.14 8.76
C SER A 331 -6.24 19.52 9.34
N ALA A 332 -5.70 20.65 8.90
CA ALA A 332 -4.44 21.16 9.43
C ALA A 332 -4.57 21.57 10.92
N GLU A 333 -5.71 22.13 11.26
CA GLU A 333 -6.05 22.56 12.62
C GLU A 333 -6.11 21.37 13.57
N ALA A 334 -6.88 20.33 13.22
CA ALA A 334 -7.03 19.15 14.08
C ALA A 334 -5.70 18.40 14.28
N LEU A 335 -4.89 18.29 13.22
CA LEU A 335 -3.54 17.71 13.33
C LEU A 335 -2.65 18.56 14.25
N ALA A 336 -2.66 19.90 14.09
CA ALA A 336 -1.86 20.78 14.94
C ALA A 336 -2.31 20.73 16.40
N ASP A 337 -3.62 20.72 16.66
CA ASP A 337 -4.19 20.62 18.02
C ASP A 337 -3.75 19.31 18.72
N LYS A 338 -3.82 18.18 17.99
CA LYS A 338 -3.42 16.89 18.55
C LYS A 338 -1.90 16.81 18.75
N ILE A 339 -1.08 17.36 17.84
CA ILE A 339 0.38 17.42 17.99
C ILE A 339 0.75 18.28 19.21
N GLU A 340 0.16 19.47 19.36
CA GLU A 340 0.39 20.32 20.52
C GLU A 340 -0.03 19.65 21.83
N TYR A 341 -1.18 18.96 21.84
CA TYR A 341 -1.61 18.17 23.00
C TYR A 341 -0.57 17.12 23.38
N LEU A 342 -0.06 16.35 22.41
CA LEU A 342 0.94 15.31 22.65
C LEU A 342 2.30 15.90 23.08
N TYR A 343 2.71 17.02 22.50
CA TYR A 343 3.90 17.75 22.88
C TYR A 343 3.86 18.19 24.35
N ASN A 344 2.71 18.70 24.80
CA ASN A 344 2.51 19.16 26.19
C ASN A 344 2.20 18.03 27.18
N ASN A 345 1.91 16.81 26.69
CA ASN A 345 1.54 15.65 27.49
C ASN A 345 2.35 14.40 27.10
N PRO A 346 3.69 14.39 27.27
CA PRO A 346 4.55 13.28 26.80
C PRO A 346 4.19 11.93 27.43
N SER A 347 3.66 11.90 28.64
CA SER A 347 3.21 10.67 29.31
C SER A 347 2.10 9.91 28.52
N GLN A 348 1.34 10.61 27.69
CA GLN A 348 0.35 9.95 26.82
C GLN A 348 1.04 9.14 25.72
N MET A 349 2.10 9.68 25.12
CA MET A 349 2.90 8.96 24.13
C MET A 349 3.63 7.77 24.76
N GLU A 350 4.17 7.93 25.98
CA GLU A 350 4.83 6.84 26.73
C GLU A 350 3.89 5.66 26.95
N LYS A 351 2.64 5.90 27.38
CA LYS A 351 1.61 4.86 27.54
C LYS A 351 1.35 4.12 26.23
N THR A 352 1.29 4.85 25.13
CA THR A 352 1.10 4.24 23.80
C THR A 352 2.27 3.34 23.44
N VAL A 353 3.50 3.78 23.70
CA VAL A 353 4.73 2.99 23.47
C VAL A 353 4.74 1.71 24.32
N GLU A 354 4.37 1.80 25.60
CA GLU A 354 4.25 0.64 26.49
C GLU A 354 3.24 -0.36 25.96
N TYR A 355 2.05 0.11 25.60
CA TYR A 355 1.01 -0.74 25.00
C TYR A 355 1.51 -1.48 23.74
N LEU A 356 2.19 -0.77 22.82
CA LEU A 356 2.70 -1.36 21.57
C LEU A 356 3.79 -2.41 21.84
N LYS A 357 4.60 -2.27 22.87
CA LYS A 357 5.60 -3.27 23.29
C LYS A 357 4.95 -4.53 23.83
N GLU A 358 3.87 -4.39 24.58
CA GLU A 358 3.13 -5.51 25.17
C GLU A 358 2.23 -6.24 24.16
N HIS A 359 1.85 -5.55 23.08
CA HIS A 359 0.93 -6.08 22.05
C HIS A 359 1.59 -6.04 20.65
N PRO A 360 2.59 -6.88 20.40
CA PRO A 360 3.26 -6.95 19.11
C PRO A 360 2.29 -7.39 18.00
N ILE A 361 2.54 -6.92 16.79
CA ILE A 361 1.76 -7.30 15.62
C ILE A 361 2.09 -8.75 15.25
N ASP A 362 1.05 -9.56 15.03
CA ASP A 362 1.15 -10.92 14.53
C ASP A 362 0.30 -11.09 13.25
N PHE A 363 0.93 -11.58 12.19
CA PHE A 363 0.31 -11.90 10.91
C PHE A 363 0.19 -13.41 10.64
N SER A 364 0.47 -14.27 11.61
CA SER A 364 0.47 -15.73 11.43
C SER A 364 -0.88 -16.24 10.88
N THR A 365 -1.99 -15.66 11.34
CA THR A 365 -3.35 -16.05 10.92
C THR A 365 -3.67 -15.61 9.48
N GLU A 366 -3.00 -14.57 8.97
CA GLU A 366 -3.27 -14.08 7.60
C GLU A 366 -2.82 -15.09 6.55
N LEU A 367 -1.65 -15.70 6.74
CA LEU A 367 -1.09 -16.68 5.79
C LEU A 367 -1.97 -17.94 5.70
N LEU A 368 -2.64 -18.34 6.80
CA LEU A 368 -3.55 -19.48 6.82
C LEU A 368 -4.77 -19.26 5.89
N LYS A 369 -5.12 -18.01 5.57
CA LYS A 369 -6.22 -17.71 4.65
C LYS A 369 -5.94 -18.17 3.22
N LEU A 370 -4.66 -18.28 2.82
CA LEU A 370 -4.28 -18.82 1.50
C LEU A 370 -4.52 -20.33 1.41
N GLU A 371 -4.44 -21.03 2.52
CA GLU A 371 -4.70 -22.47 2.56
C GLU A 371 -6.19 -22.80 2.44
N ASN A 372 -7.04 -21.82 2.77
CA ASN A 372 -8.49 -21.91 2.84
C ASN A 372 -9.22 -21.20 1.67
N ILE A 373 -8.52 -20.90 0.56
CA ILE A 373 -9.15 -20.34 -0.65
C ILE A 373 -10.16 -21.30 -1.25
#